data_e521aad8d52f5a1333be5623c17b9bcc
#
_entry.id   e521aad8d52f5a1333be5623c17b9bcc
#
_cell.length_a   1.000
_cell.length_b   1.000
_cell.length_c   1.000
_cell.angle_alpha   90.00
_cell.angle_beta   90.00
_cell.angle_gamma   90.00
#
_symmetry.space_group_name_H-M   'P 1'
#
loop_
_entity.id
_entity.type
_entity.pdbx_description
1 polymer ?
#
loop_
_entity_poly.entity_id
_entity_poly.type
_entity_poly.pdbx_seq_one_letter_code
_entity_poly.pdbx_strand_id
1 'polypeptide(L)'
;LPVVNPIRADGTFDPDVALVGGQFFKAADEDLVADLKAGGLLFRRRDYNHSYPHCWRCHTPLMYYAQPSWYIRTTKIKERLLAANEATTWYPETIKWGRFGDWLHNNVDWALSRNRYWGTPLPIWRCENDHTTCVGSLEELGKLAGQELSTLDPHRPFVDDITLPCPH
;
A
#
# COMPACT_ATOMS: atom_id res chain seq x y z
N LEU A 1 17.84 6.41 3.86
CA LEU A 1 17.99 5.40 4.90
C LEU A 1 17.35 4.11 4.39
N PRO A 2 17.94 2.93 4.65
CA PRO A 2 17.33 1.66 4.30
C PRO A 2 16.02 1.47 5.07
N VAL A 3 15.04 0.84 4.43
CA VAL A 3 13.81 0.42 5.12
C VAL A 3 14.15 -0.81 5.93
N VAL A 4 14.02 -0.71 7.25
CA VAL A 4 14.18 -1.85 8.17
C VAL A 4 12.80 -2.23 8.68
N ASN A 5 12.43 -3.49 8.46
CA ASN A 5 11.15 -4.03 8.93
C ASN A 5 11.41 -5.27 9.80
N PRO A 6 11.66 -5.08 11.10
CA PRO A 6 12.04 -6.18 11.99
C PRO A 6 10.86 -7.06 12.39
N ILE A 7 9.64 -6.73 11.98
CA ILE A 7 8.43 -7.46 12.34
C ILE A 7 7.85 -8.15 11.12
N ARG A 8 7.44 -9.40 11.29
CA ARG A 8 6.83 -10.25 10.27
C ARG A 8 5.34 -9.93 10.09
N ALA A 9 4.74 -10.46 9.02
CA ALA A 9 3.34 -10.21 8.69
C ALA A 9 2.35 -10.71 9.75
N ASP A 10 2.74 -11.66 10.59
CA ASP A 10 1.95 -12.19 11.72
C ASP A 10 2.06 -11.33 12.99
N GLY A 11 2.85 -10.25 12.96
CA GLY A 11 3.07 -9.35 14.09
C GLY A 11 4.15 -9.82 15.05
N THR A 12 4.91 -10.88 14.75
CA THR A 12 6.05 -11.32 15.56
C THR A 12 7.35 -10.68 15.08
N PHE A 13 8.29 -10.45 15.97
CA PHE A 13 9.64 -10.05 15.60
C PHE A 13 10.32 -11.17 14.80
N ASP A 14 11.14 -10.78 13.82
CA ASP A 14 11.97 -11.73 13.11
C ASP A 14 12.86 -12.48 14.12
N PRO A 15 13.01 -13.81 14.01
CA PRO A 15 13.82 -14.60 14.94
C PRO A 15 15.25 -14.10 15.15
N ASP A 16 15.82 -13.44 14.12
CA ASP A 16 17.17 -12.90 14.17
C ASP A 16 17.29 -11.58 14.96
N VAL A 17 16.16 -10.99 15.37
CA VAL A 17 16.19 -9.79 16.21
C VAL A 17 16.60 -10.16 17.63
N ALA A 18 17.76 -9.65 18.05
CA ALA A 18 18.26 -9.88 19.39
C ALA A 18 17.20 -9.47 20.46
N LEU A 19 17.16 -10.18 21.57
CA LEU A 19 16.32 -9.96 22.73
C LEU A 19 14.84 -10.36 22.55
N VAL A 20 14.20 -10.00 21.42
CA VAL A 20 12.74 -10.12 21.23
C VAL A 20 12.34 -11.01 20.04
N GLY A 21 13.30 -11.68 19.40
CA GLY A 21 13.04 -12.55 18.25
C GLY A 21 11.96 -13.60 18.53
N GLY A 22 10.97 -13.70 17.63
CA GLY A 22 9.82 -14.57 17.75
C GLY A 22 8.70 -14.08 18.68
N GLN A 23 8.91 -13.01 19.45
CA GLN A 23 7.86 -12.46 20.31
C GLN A 23 6.85 -11.63 19.51
N PHE A 24 5.59 -11.63 19.93
CA PHE A 24 4.59 -10.72 19.41
C PHE A 24 4.92 -9.27 19.82
N PHE A 25 4.78 -8.32 18.90
CA PHE A 25 5.29 -6.96 19.10
C PHE A 25 4.79 -6.28 20.37
N LYS A 26 3.56 -6.54 20.82
CA LYS A 26 3.03 -6.00 22.08
C LYS A 26 3.56 -6.72 23.33
N ALA A 27 3.92 -7.98 23.21
CA ALA A 27 4.51 -8.73 24.33
C ALA A 27 5.96 -8.30 24.61
N ALA A 28 6.66 -7.80 23.60
CA ALA A 28 8.04 -7.37 23.68
C ALA A 28 8.26 -6.02 24.37
N ASP A 29 7.23 -5.23 24.61
CA ASP A 29 7.33 -3.85 25.15
C ASP A 29 8.14 -3.79 26.46
N GLU A 30 7.93 -4.73 27.39
CA GLU A 30 8.62 -4.74 28.70
C GLU A 30 10.11 -5.07 28.55
N ASP A 31 10.46 -6.06 27.73
CA ASP A 31 11.84 -6.47 27.50
C ASP A 31 12.63 -5.35 26.81
N LEU A 32 12.03 -4.69 25.83
CA LEU A 32 12.64 -3.55 25.14
C LEU A 32 12.86 -2.36 26.09
N VAL A 33 11.89 -2.07 26.96
CA VAL A 33 12.04 -1.01 27.97
C VAL A 33 13.12 -1.36 28.99
N ALA A 34 13.21 -2.60 29.42
CA ALA A 34 14.25 -3.06 30.35
C ALA A 34 15.65 -2.94 29.74
N ASP A 35 15.82 -3.32 28.46
CA ASP A 35 17.07 -3.21 27.73
C ASP A 35 17.51 -1.73 27.57
N LEU A 36 16.61 -0.85 27.12
CA LEU A 36 16.88 0.59 27.02
C LEU A 36 17.26 1.21 28.37
N LYS A 37 16.65 0.74 29.45
CA LYS A 37 16.99 1.20 30.80
C LYS A 37 18.38 0.70 31.20
N ALA A 38 18.71 -0.56 30.96
CA ALA A 38 20.01 -1.13 31.27
C ALA A 38 21.12 -0.44 30.46
N GLY A 39 20.87 -0.09 29.20
CA GLY A 39 21.79 0.66 28.34
C GLY A 39 21.88 2.16 28.63
N GLY A 40 21.12 2.70 29.61
CA GLY A 40 21.09 4.14 29.89
C GLY A 40 20.45 5.01 28.80
N LEU A 41 19.71 4.40 27.88
CA LEU A 41 19.08 5.07 26.73
C LEU A 41 17.61 5.42 26.98
N LEU A 42 17.00 4.94 28.06
CA LEU A 42 15.60 5.22 28.36
C LEU A 42 15.45 6.64 28.87
N PHE A 43 14.93 7.52 28.02
CA PHE A 43 14.63 8.91 28.41
C PHE A 43 13.45 8.99 29.38
N ARG A 44 12.33 8.28 29.06
CA ARG A 44 11.11 8.34 29.87
C ARG A 44 10.20 7.17 29.56
N ARG A 45 9.57 6.58 30.55
CA ARG A 45 8.39 5.71 30.44
C ARG A 45 7.20 6.36 31.13
N ARG A 46 6.03 6.30 30.52
CA ARG A 46 4.79 6.85 31.08
C ARG A 46 3.61 6.04 30.57
N ASP A 47 2.73 5.66 31.46
CA ASP A 47 1.45 5.10 31.09
C ASP A 47 0.56 6.16 30.47
N TYR A 48 -0.07 5.83 29.35
CA TYR A 48 -0.94 6.73 28.61
C TYR A 48 -2.16 5.98 28.09
N ASN A 49 -3.33 6.36 28.57
CA ASN A 49 -4.59 5.76 28.13
C ASN A 49 -5.11 6.50 26.88
N HIS A 50 -5.23 5.80 25.77
CA HIS A 50 -5.71 6.34 24.50
C HIS A 50 -6.44 5.28 23.68
N SER A 51 -7.22 5.71 22.67
CA SER A 51 -7.78 4.80 21.68
C SER A 51 -6.67 4.15 20.84
N TYR A 52 -6.69 2.84 20.74
CA TYR A 52 -5.75 2.08 19.92
C TYR A 52 -6.48 1.33 18.81
N PRO A 53 -6.02 1.39 17.55
CA PRO A 53 -6.68 0.71 16.45
C PRO A 53 -6.53 -0.81 16.56
N HIS A 54 -7.65 -1.50 16.41
CA HIS A 54 -7.72 -2.96 16.38
C HIS A 54 -8.39 -3.44 15.09
N CYS A 55 -8.03 -4.64 14.65
CA CYS A 55 -8.69 -5.29 13.53
C CYS A 55 -10.17 -5.52 13.88
N TRP A 56 -11.09 -5.05 13.04
CA TRP A 56 -12.52 -5.19 13.29
C TRP A 56 -13.03 -6.64 13.23
N ARG A 57 -12.24 -7.58 12.69
CA ARG A 57 -12.59 -9.00 12.61
C ARG A 57 -12.06 -9.84 13.77
N CYS A 58 -10.76 -9.74 14.03
CA CYS A 58 -10.09 -10.58 15.04
C CYS A 58 -9.67 -9.83 16.29
N HIS A 59 -9.97 -8.53 16.37
CA HIS A 59 -9.64 -7.65 17.49
C HIS A 59 -8.14 -7.57 17.85
N THR A 60 -7.26 -8.08 16.98
CA THR A 60 -5.81 -7.97 17.16
C THR A 60 -5.38 -6.50 17.04
N PRO A 61 -4.50 -5.99 17.91
CA PRO A 61 -3.94 -4.65 17.77
C PRO A 61 -3.24 -4.48 16.43
N LEU A 62 -3.43 -3.33 15.81
CA LEU A 62 -2.78 -2.98 14.54
C LEU A 62 -1.46 -2.26 14.80
N MET A 63 -0.56 -2.33 13.83
CA MET A 63 0.69 -1.58 13.84
C MET A 63 0.97 -0.98 12.46
N TYR A 64 1.81 0.06 12.42
CA TYR A 64 2.36 0.55 11.16
C TYR A 64 3.34 -0.47 10.60
N TYR A 65 3.13 -0.84 9.35
CA TYR A 65 3.92 -1.86 8.67
C TYR A 65 4.28 -1.40 7.26
N ALA A 66 5.58 -1.35 6.96
CA ALA A 66 6.07 -0.96 5.64
C ALA A 66 5.87 -2.12 4.65
N GLN A 67 5.17 -1.86 3.55
CA GLN A 67 4.93 -2.82 2.48
C GLN A 67 5.19 -2.20 1.11
N PRO A 68 5.73 -2.97 0.14
CA PRO A 68 5.74 -2.55 -1.25
C PRO A 68 4.31 -2.26 -1.73
N SER A 69 4.12 -1.18 -2.43
CA SER A 69 2.80 -0.76 -2.89
C SER A 69 2.88 -0.11 -4.27
N TRP A 70 1.86 -0.32 -5.08
CA TRP A 70 1.68 0.40 -6.33
C TRP A 70 1.02 1.74 -6.05
N TYR A 71 1.53 2.79 -6.71
CA TYR A 71 1.02 4.15 -6.61
C TYR A 71 0.66 4.70 -7.99
N ILE A 72 -0.48 5.38 -8.09
CA ILE A 72 -0.72 6.31 -9.20
C ILE A 72 -0.16 7.66 -8.77
N ARG A 73 0.76 8.21 -9.58
CA ARG A 73 1.35 9.52 -9.33
C ARG A 73 0.36 10.64 -9.67
N THR A 74 -0.67 10.77 -8.85
CA THR A 74 -1.72 11.78 -9.01
C THR A 74 -1.19 13.20 -8.81
N THR A 75 -0.10 13.38 -8.07
CA THR A 75 0.58 14.67 -7.93
C THR A 75 1.09 15.23 -9.26
N LYS A 76 1.46 14.35 -10.22
CA LYS A 76 1.92 14.76 -11.57
C LYS A 76 0.82 15.47 -12.39
N ILE A 77 -0.45 15.18 -12.11
CA ILE A 77 -1.60 15.74 -12.81
C ILE A 77 -2.39 16.73 -11.94
N LYS A 78 -1.86 17.16 -10.81
CA LYS A 78 -2.53 18.01 -9.84
C LYS A 78 -3.10 19.28 -10.46
N GLU A 79 -2.32 19.99 -11.27
CA GLU A 79 -2.76 21.23 -11.93
C GLU A 79 -3.95 20.99 -12.88
N ARG A 80 -3.96 19.85 -13.57
CA ARG A 80 -5.09 19.45 -14.43
C ARG A 80 -6.33 19.14 -13.62
N LEU A 81 -6.19 18.51 -12.44
CA LEU A 81 -7.29 18.23 -11.53
C LEU A 81 -7.89 19.52 -10.97
N LEU A 82 -7.06 20.49 -10.59
CA LEU A 82 -7.49 21.80 -10.12
C LEU A 82 -8.21 22.57 -11.22
N ALA A 83 -7.70 22.59 -12.45
CA ALA A 83 -8.35 23.22 -13.59
C ALA A 83 -9.71 22.56 -13.94
N ALA A 84 -9.80 21.24 -13.88
CA ALA A 84 -11.06 20.52 -14.07
C ALA A 84 -12.09 20.85 -12.96
N ASN A 85 -11.64 20.96 -11.71
CA ASN A 85 -12.49 21.40 -10.60
C ASN A 85 -13.00 22.83 -10.80
N GLU A 86 -12.15 23.75 -11.29
CA GLU A 86 -12.56 25.12 -11.60
C GLU A 86 -13.66 25.15 -12.67
N ALA A 87 -13.54 24.33 -13.71
CA ALA A 87 -14.53 24.24 -14.79
C ALA A 87 -15.83 23.53 -14.38
N THR A 88 -15.86 22.85 -13.23
CA THR A 88 -17.02 22.10 -12.77
C THR A 88 -17.97 23.00 -11.96
N THR A 89 -19.26 22.90 -12.24
CA THR A 89 -20.30 23.56 -11.43
C THR A 89 -20.68 22.68 -10.23
N TRP A 90 -20.58 23.22 -9.03
CA TRP A 90 -20.86 22.52 -7.78
C TRP A 90 -22.12 23.05 -7.10
N TYR A 91 -22.92 22.15 -6.56
CA TYR A 91 -24.09 22.47 -5.73
C TYR A 91 -24.01 21.71 -4.39
N PRO A 92 -23.81 22.38 -3.25
CA PRO A 92 -23.53 23.82 -3.10
C PRO A 92 -22.13 24.21 -3.59
N GLU A 93 -21.96 25.44 -4.04
CA GLU A 93 -20.69 25.98 -4.58
C GLU A 93 -19.55 25.91 -3.58
N THR A 94 -19.84 25.98 -2.30
CA THR A 94 -18.86 25.91 -1.19
C THR A 94 -18.02 24.63 -1.20
N ILE A 95 -18.48 23.55 -1.82
CA ILE A 95 -17.73 22.30 -1.94
C ILE A 95 -16.53 22.47 -2.88
N LYS A 96 -16.67 23.29 -3.94
CA LYS A 96 -15.69 23.48 -5.00
C LYS A 96 -14.29 23.78 -4.47
N TRP A 97 -14.19 24.83 -3.65
CA TRP A 97 -12.91 25.27 -3.07
C TRP A 97 -12.79 25.06 -1.57
N GLY A 98 -13.85 24.53 -0.94
CA GLY A 98 -13.79 24.03 0.42
C GLY A 98 -13.25 22.60 0.45
N ARG A 99 -14.03 21.67 1.00
CA ARG A 99 -13.58 20.29 1.27
C ARG A 99 -12.93 19.57 0.08
N PHE A 100 -13.53 19.71 -1.13
CA PHE A 100 -12.99 19.02 -2.31
C PHE A 100 -11.77 19.73 -2.89
N GLY A 101 -11.82 21.06 -3.00
CA GLY A 101 -10.68 21.86 -3.42
C GLY A 101 -9.48 21.71 -2.49
N ASP A 102 -9.70 21.74 -1.19
CA ASP A 102 -8.66 21.47 -0.19
C ASP A 102 -8.04 20.09 -0.36
N TRP A 103 -8.84 19.08 -0.63
CA TRP A 103 -8.35 17.74 -0.91
C TRP A 103 -7.48 17.68 -2.16
N LEU A 104 -7.87 18.38 -3.24
CA LEU A 104 -7.06 18.46 -4.47
C LEU A 104 -5.74 19.23 -4.25
N HIS A 105 -5.77 20.33 -3.48
CA HIS A 105 -4.57 21.10 -3.14
C HIS A 105 -3.57 20.30 -2.31
N ASN A 106 -4.08 19.47 -1.40
CA ASN A 106 -3.27 18.60 -0.54
C ASN A 106 -3.12 17.19 -1.09
N ASN A 107 -3.40 16.99 -2.40
CA ASN A 107 -3.31 15.70 -3.05
C ASN A 107 -1.93 15.06 -2.89
N VAL A 108 -1.93 13.81 -2.48
CA VAL A 108 -0.77 12.90 -2.42
C VAL A 108 -0.97 11.76 -3.43
N ASP A 109 0.11 11.10 -3.83
CA ASP A 109 0.04 9.96 -4.73
C ASP A 109 -0.87 8.87 -4.17
N TRP A 110 -1.70 8.29 -5.03
CA TRP A 110 -2.73 7.34 -4.61
C TRP A 110 -2.19 5.93 -4.51
N ALA A 111 -2.09 5.40 -3.29
CA ALA A 111 -1.73 4.00 -3.02
C ALA A 111 -2.87 3.06 -3.43
N LEU A 112 -2.62 2.19 -4.41
CA LEU A 112 -3.60 1.24 -4.96
C LEU A 112 -3.59 -0.11 -4.27
N SER A 113 -2.43 -0.59 -3.84
CA SER A 113 -2.29 -1.94 -3.30
C SER A 113 -3.17 -2.18 -2.09
N ARG A 114 -3.82 -3.34 -2.05
CA ARG A 114 -4.61 -3.82 -0.92
C ARG A 114 -4.26 -5.29 -0.67
N ASN A 115 -4.24 -5.70 0.60
CA ASN A 115 -3.99 -7.09 0.97
C ASN A 115 -5.22 -7.98 0.78
N ARG A 116 -6.39 -7.36 0.58
CA ARG A 116 -7.62 -8.11 0.37
C ARG A 116 -7.78 -8.46 -1.10
N TYR A 117 -7.98 -9.74 -1.36
CA TYR A 117 -8.22 -10.27 -2.68
C TYR A 117 -9.62 -9.89 -3.21
N TRP A 118 -9.67 -9.29 -4.40
CA TRP A 118 -10.90 -8.95 -5.13
C TRP A 118 -11.04 -9.67 -6.47
N GLY A 119 -10.01 -10.41 -6.88
CA GLY A 119 -9.97 -11.09 -8.17
C GLY A 119 -9.62 -10.20 -9.36
N THR A 120 -9.63 -8.87 -9.22
CA THR A 120 -9.22 -7.95 -10.31
C THR A 120 -7.79 -7.49 -10.06
N PRO A 121 -6.79 -8.01 -10.80
CA PRO A 121 -5.41 -7.59 -10.66
C PRO A 121 -5.16 -6.23 -11.32
N LEU A 122 -4.04 -5.58 -10.97
CA LEU A 122 -3.54 -4.47 -11.75
C LEU A 122 -3.05 -4.99 -13.11
N PRO A 123 -3.33 -4.28 -14.23
CA PRO A 123 -2.92 -4.72 -15.56
C PRO A 123 -1.43 -4.50 -15.81
N ILE A 124 -0.59 -5.08 -14.95
CA ILE A 124 0.86 -4.89 -14.95
C ILE A 124 1.51 -6.27 -14.95
N TRP A 125 2.27 -6.57 -16.02
CA TRP A 125 3.12 -7.73 -16.13
C TRP A 125 4.54 -7.38 -15.70
N ARG A 126 5.16 -8.22 -14.91
CA ARG A 126 6.53 -8.04 -14.42
C ARG A 126 7.35 -9.29 -14.72
N CYS A 127 8.54 -9.12 -15.32
CA CYS A 127 9.46 -10.22 -15.54
C CYS A 127 10.40 -10.45 -14.34
N GLU A 128 11.20 -11.52 -14.40
CA GLU A 128 12.16 -11.88 -13.35
C GLU A 128 13.23 -10.79 -13.10
N ASN A 129 13.51 -9.95 -14.11
CA ASN A 129 14.45 -8.83 -14.00
C ASN A 129 13.76 -7.52 -13.60
N ASP A 130 12.56 -7.57 -13.04
CA ASP A 130 11.77 -6.42 -12.57
C ASP A 130 11.34 -5.42 -13.67
N HIS A 131 11.44 -5.76 -14.96
CA HIS A 131 10.83 -4.93 -16.00
C HIS A 131 9.32 -5.06 -15.94
N THR A 132 8.63 -3.93 -16.12
CA THR A 132 7.18 -3.86 -16.03
C THR A 132 6.55 -3.37 -17.32
N THR A 133 5.47 -4.03 -17.73
CA THR A 133 4.62 -3.62 -18.86
C THR A 133 3.21 -3.38 -18.34
N CYS A 134 2.68 -2.17 -18.53
CA CYS A 134 1.29 -1.86 -18.19
C CYS A 134 0.46 -1.95 -19.47
N VAL A 135 -0.63 -2.72 -19.41
CA VAL A 135 -1.51 -2.99 -20.56
C VAL A 135 -2.82 -2.23 -20.40
N GLY A 136 -3.22 -1.49 -21.42
CA GLY A 136 -4.39 -0.60 -21.38
C GLY A 136 -5.70 -1.23 -21.85
N SER A 137 -5.66 -2.37 -22.55
CA SER A 137 -6.87 -3.04 -23.05
C SER A 137 -6.64 -4.54 -23.33
N LEU A 138 -7.74 -5.31 -23.46
CA LEU A 138 -7.67 -6.73 -23.86
C LEU A 138 -7.14 -6.88 -25.30
N GLU A 139 -7.43 -5.93 -26.19
CA GLU A 139 -6.88 -5.91 -27.54
C GLU A 139 -5.35 -5.77 -27.53
N GLU A 140 -4.82 -4.83 -26.73
CA GLU A 140 -3.40 -4.67 -26.55
C GLU A 140 -2.76 -5.89 -25.92
N LEU A 141 -3.41 -6.48 -24.90
CA LEU A 141 -2.97 -7.71 -24.27
C LEU A 141 -2.88 -8.86 -25.30
N GLY A 142 -3.90 -9.02 -26.12
CA GLY A 142 -3.93 -10.04 -27.17
C GLY A 142 -2.79 -9.87 -28.18
N LYS A 143 -2.53 -8.63 -28.62
CA LYS A 143 -1.39 -8.34 -29.52
C LYS A 143 -0.04 -8.66 -28.89
N LEU A 144 0.16 -8.31 -27.62
CA LEU A 144 1.40 -8.57 -26.90
C LEU A 144 1.61 -10.06 -26.61
N ALA A 145 0.54 -10.78 -26.28
CA ALA A 145 0.57 -12.21 -25.98
C ALA A 145 0.55 -13.09 -27.25
N GLY A 146 0.23 -12.52 -28.43
CA GLY A 146 0.04 -13.28 -29.67
C GLY A 146 -1.19 -14.19 -29.63
N GLN A 147 -2.24 -13.81 -28.92
CA GLN A 147 -3.46 -14.60 -28.71
C GLN A 147 -4.72 -13.74 -28.91
N GLU A 148 -5.85 -14.41 -29.28
CA GLU A 148 -7.15 -13.74 -29.28
C GLU A 148 -7.73 -13.72 -27.88
N LEU A 149 -7.81 -12.53 -27.25
CA LEU A 149 -8.22 -12.36 -25.86
C LEU A 149 -9.40 -11.40 -25.68
N SER A 150 -10.16 -11.10 -26.75
CA SER A 150 -11.29 -10.16 -26.69
C SER A 150 -12.40 -10.59 -25.71
N THR A 151 -12.52 -11.88 -25.45
CA THR A 151 -13.52 -12.46 -24.54
C THR A 151 -12.94 -12.93 -23.21
N LEU A 152 -11.66 -12.63 -22.95
CA LEU A 152 -11.02 -13.01 -21.69
C LEU A 152 -11.70 -12.32 -20.50
N ASP A 153 -12.01 -13.09 -19.48
CA ASP A 153 -12.34 -12.54 -18.16
C ASP A 153 -11.05 -12.04 -17.48
N PRO A 154 -10.89 -10.73 -17.22
CA PRO A 154 -9.66 -10.19 -16.65
C PRO A 154 -9.48 -10.48 -15.15
N HIS A 155 -10.40 -11.23 -14.54
CA HIS A 155 -10.28 -11.61 -13.13
C HIS A 155 -9.37 -12.83 -12.96
N ARG A 156 -8.82 -12.96 -11.76
CA ARG A 156 -8.14 -14.18 -11.35
C ARG A 156 -9.16 -15.33 -11.19
N PRO A 157 -8.81 -16.57 -11.57
CA PRO A 157 -7.48 -17.01 -12.04
C PRO A 157 -7.25 -16.86 -13.54
N PHE A 158 -8.25 -16.47 -14.33
CA PHE A 158 -8.25 -16.55 -15.78
C PHE A 158 -7.13 -15.75 -16.46
N VAL A 159 -6.79 -14.57 -15.91
CA VAL A 159 -5.71 -13.73 -16.45
C VAL A 159 -4.32 -14.19 -16.01
N ASP A 160 -4.21 -15.01 -14.98
CA ASP A 160 -2.91 -15.42 -14.40
C ASP A 160 -2.08 -16.28 -15.36
N ASP A 161 -2.73 -16.98 -16.31
CA ASP A 161 -2.08 -17.83 -17.31
C ASP A 161 -1.55 -17.06 -18.52
N ILE A 162 -1.87 -15.76 -18.63
CA ILE A 162 -1.44 -14.93 -19.75
C ILE A 162 -0.05 -14.38 -19.48
N THR A 163 0.91 -14.84 -20.26
CA THR A 163 2.31 -14.38 -20.20
C THR A 163 2.67 -13.49 -21.39
N LEU A 164 3.55 -12.54 -21.17
CA LEU A 164 4.06 -11.65 -22.22
C LEU A 164 5.56 -11.85 -22.41
N PRO A 165 6.06 -11.78 -23.67
CA PRO A 165 7.51 -11.75 -23.90
C PRO A 165 8.08 -10.45 -23.32
N CYS A 166 9.17 -10.55 -22.56
CA CYS A 166 9.86 -9.37 -22.07
C CYS A 166 10.62 -8.70 -23.22
N PRO A 167 10.46 -7.38 -23.45
CA PRO A 167 11.13 -6.69 -24.55
C PRO A 167 12.62 -6.35 -24.25
N HIS A 168 13.14 -6.73 -23.08
CA HIS A 168 14.51 -6.40 -22.61
C HIS A 168 15.37 -7.64 -22.42
#